data_d254c82ae4e2bae93695a1cb3eb34fc1
#
_entry.id   d254c82ae4e2bae93695a1cb3eb34fc1
#
_cell.length_a   1.000
_cell.length_b   1.000
_cell.length_c   1.000
_cell.angle_alpha   90.00
_cell.angle_beta   90.00
_cell.angle_gamma   90.00
#
_symmetry.space_group_name_H-M   'P 1'
#
loop_
_entity.id
_entity.type
_entity.pdbx_description
1 polymer ?
#
loop_
_entity_poly.entity_id
_entity_poly.type
_entity_poly.pdbx_seq_one_letter_code
_entity_poly.pdbx_strand_id
1 'polypeptide(L)'
;MRVPRGGERAQRGQVMAFIAVALAIVLMPLAGYAIDFRTVSTAAAGLQEATATAALEAAQQLDEIDFRGSGVMTIDAVAAGRVARTVLAAEAPSASVSSVTVAGAEVTVAAGELVQLPLNFFAARMVRLEAHASARLAGGYDRPSSRLPLPSSTF
;
A
#
# COMPACT_ATOMS: atom_id res chain seq x y z
N MET A 1 -44.11 -62.06 0.56
CA MET A 1 -44.22 -60.82 1.34
C MET A 1 -42.89 -60.06 1.16
N ARG A 2 -42.84 -59.03 0.30
CA ARG A 2 -41.60 -58.26 0.03
C ARG A 2 -41.58 -57.01 0.93
N VAL A 3 -40.63 -56.90 1.85
CA VAL A 3 -40.41 -55.71 2.69
C VAL A 3 -39.79 -54.61 1.81
N PRO A 4 -40.32 -53.40 1.80
CA PRO A 4 -39.81 -52.35 0.96
C PRO A 4 -38.47 -51.83 1.53
N ARG A 5 -37.39 -51.89 0.68
CA ARG A 5 -36.07 -51.36 0.96
C ARG A 5 -36.03 -49.80 0.84
N GLY A 6 -36.99 -49.11 1.45
CA GLY A 6 -37.04 -47.64 1.38
C GLY A 6 -36.11 -46.87 2.35
N GLY A 7 -35.58 -47.55 3.37
CA GLY A 7 -34.84 -46.86 4.45
C GLY A 7 -33.39 -46.42 4.08
N GLU A 8 -32.69 -47.16 3.25
CA GLU A 8 -31.27 -46.87 2.97
C GLU A 8 -31.05 -45.63 2.09
N ARG A 9 -31.98 -45.32 1.17
CA ARG A 9 -31.89 -44.13 0.33
C ARG A 9 -32.17 -42.86 1.11
N ALA A 10 -33.11 -42.90 2.06
CA ALA A 10 -33.43 -41.79 2.93
C ALA A 10 -32.26 -41.46 3.88
N GLN A 11 -31.59 -42.45 4.43
CA GLN A 11 -30.43 -42.24 5.31
C GLN A 11 -29.23 -41.63 4.58
N ARG A 12 -28.96 -42.05 3.34
CA ARG A 12 -27.90 -41.48 2.51
C ARG A 12 -28.14 -39.99 2.18
N GLY A 13 -29.38 -39.62 1.88
CA GLY A 13 -29.77 -38.23 1.65
C GLY A 13 -29.57 -37.34 2.88
N GLN A 14 -29.88 -37.85 4.08
CA GLN A 14 -29.73 -37.12 5.33
C GLN A 14 -28.26 -36.88 5.69
N VAL A 15 -27.37 -37.84 5.46
CA VAL A 15 -25.93 -37.70 5.66
C VAL A 15 -25.35 -36.65 4.70
N MET A 16 -25.74 -36.68 3.43
CA MET A 16 -25.28 -35.70 2.45
C MET A 16 -25.74 -34.27 2.79
N ALA A 17 -27.00 -34.12 3.25
CA ALA A 17 -27.51 -32.82 3.70
C ALA A 17 -26.74 -32.30 4.92
N PHE A 18 -26.42 -33.17 5.86
CA PHE A 18 -25.63 -32.82 7.05
C PHE A 18 -24.21 -32.37 6.66
N ILE A 19 -23.55 -33.10 5.77
CA ILE A 19 -22.21 -32.75 5.27
C ILE A 19 -22.25 -31.37 4.55
N ALA A 20 -23.27 -31.15 3.70
CA ALA A 20 -23.40 -29.88 2.99
C ALA A 20 -23.56 -28.68 3.93
N VAL A 21 -24.41 -28.83 4.98
CA VAL A 21 -24.62 -27.80 6.01
C VAL A 21 -23.33 -27.58 6.81
N ALA A 22 -22.67 -28.65 7.27
CA ALA A 22 -21.43 -28.56 8.01
C ALA A 22 -20.33 -27.86 7.20
N LEU A 23 -20.23 -28.17 5.91
CA LEU A 23 -19.28 -27.54 4.99
C LEU A 23 -19.59 -26.07 4.80
N ALA A 24 -20.86 -25.68 4.64
CA ALA A 24 -21.26 -24.29 4.51
C ALA A 24 -20.92 -23.47 5.77
N ILE A 25 -21.12 -24.02 6.97
CA ILE A 25 -20.79 -23.37 8.24
C ILE A 25 -19.28 -23.09 8.35
N VAL A 26 -18.43 -23.94 7.77
CA VAL A 26 -16.97 -23.75 7.79
C VAL A 26 -16.49 -22.84 6.64
N LEU A 27 -17.00 -23.04 5.43
CA LEU A 27 -16.54 -22.32 4.26
C LEU A 27 -16.99 -20.86 4.21
N MET A 28 -18.19 -20.56 4.72
CA MET A 28 -18.72 -19.19 4.72
C MET A 28 -17.88 -18.22 5.54
N PRO A 29 -17.50 -18.53 6.78
CA PRO A 29 -16.56 -17.71 7.54
C PRO A 29 -15.19 -17.57 6.87
N LEU A 30 -14.66 -18.65 6.31
CA LEU A 30 -13.36 -18.63 5.65
C LEU A 30 -13.37 -17.71 4.42
N ALA A 31 -14.44 -17.75 3.62
CA ALA A 31 -14.62 -16.85 2.49
C ALA A 31 -14.72 -15.38 2.94
N GLY A 32 -15.47 -15.11 4.00
CA GLY A 32 -15.58 -13.77 4.58
C GLY A 32 -14.24 -13.21 5.05
N TYR A 33 -13.46 -14.03 5.75
CA TYR A 33 -12.10 -13.67 6.16
C TYR A 33 -11.21 -13.34 4.96
N ALA A 34 -11.25 -14.16 3.91
CA ALA A 34 -10.44 -13.94 2.72
C ALA A 34 -10.78 -12.61 2.01
N ILE A 35 -12.05 -12.22 1.99
CA ILE A 35 -12.51 -10.96 1.40
C ILE A 35 -12.00 -9.76 2.20
N ASP A 36 -12.19 -9.76 3.53
CA ASP A 36 -11.74 -8.68 4.41
C ASP A 36 -10.20 -8.55 4.37
N PHE A 37 -9.47 -9.67 4.40
CA PHE A 37 -8.02 -9.69 4.31
C PHE A 37 -7.52 -9.08 2.99
N ARG A 38 -8.16 -9.44 1.86
CA ARG A 38 -7.81 -8.89 0.55
C ARG A 38 -8.06 -7.38 0.49
N THR A 39 -9.15 -6.91 1.06
CA THR A 39 -9.48 -5.48 1.13
C THR A 39 -8.39 -4.70 1.87
N VAL A 40 -7.99 -5.16 3.05
CA VAL A 40 -6.92 -4.54 3.85
C VAL A 40 -5.59 -4.57 3.12
N SER A 41 -5.23 -5.73 2.54
CA SER A 41 -3.95 -5.90 1.83
C SER A 41 -3.83 -4.99 0.60
N THR A 42 -4.91 -4.87 -0.18
CA THR A 42 -4.92 -3.99 -1.35
C THR A 42 -4.85 -2.52 -0.96
N ALA A 43 -5.61 -2.10 0.06
CA ALA A 43 -5.56 -0.74 0.57
C ALA A 43 -4.17 -0.40 1.15
N ALA A 44 -3.55 -1.32 1.90
CA ALA A 44 -2.21 -1.12 2.44
C ALA A 44 -1.15 -0.95 1.35
N ALA A 45 -1.22 -1.77 0.28
CA ALA A 45 -0.32 -1.65 -0.86
C ALA A 45 -0.51 -0.30 -1.58
N GLY A 46 -1.75 0.11 -1.84
CA GLY A 46 -2.04 1.40 -2.47
C GLY A 46 -1.59 2.59 -1.63
N LEU A 47 -1.83 2.56 -0.30
CA LEU A 47 -1.36 3.60 0.61
C LEU A 47 0.17 3.69 0.63
N GLN A 48 0.87 2.56 0.63
CA GLN A 48 2.33 2.52 0.61
C GLN A 48 2.89 3.11 -0.70
N GLU A 49 2.30 2.76 -1.84
CA GLU A 49 2.69 3.30 -3.15
C GLU A 49 2.45 4.81 -3.24
N ALA A 50 1.26 5.28 -2.86
CA ALA A 50 0.94 6.70 -2.85
C ALA A 50 1.86 7.50 -1.91
N THR A 51 2.20 6.94 -0.73
CA THR A 51 3.13 7.58 0.22
C THR A 51 4.54 7.65 -0.34
N ALA A 52 5.00 6.60 -1.04
CA ALA A 52 6.31 6.57 -1.69
C ALA A 52 6.39 7.61 -2.83
N THR A 53 5.35 7.70 -3.67
CA THR A 53 5.25 8.72 -4.73
C THR A 53 5.26 10.12 -4.13
N ALA A 54 4.47 10.37 -3.07
CA ALA A 54 4.44 11.65 -2.39
C ALA A 54 5.80 12.05 -1.80
N ALA A 55 6.55 11.10 -1.24
CA ALA A 55 7.91 11.34 -0.74
C ALA A 55 8.90 11.67 -1.87
N LEU A 56 8.83 10.95 -3.01
CA LEU A 56 9.67 11.21 -4.17
C LEU A 56 9.45 12.61 -4.76
N GLU A 57 8.19 12.98 -4.97
CA GLU A 57 7.83 14.30 -5.50
C GLU A 57 8.17 15.43 -4.51
N ALA A 58 8.00 15.21 -3.21
CA ALA A 58 8.38 16.14 -2.18
C ALA A 58 9.91 16.33 -2.10
N ALA A 59 10.69 15.27 -2.33
CA ALA A 59 12.14 15.33 -2.33
C ALA A 59 12.73 16.13 -3.50
N GLN A 60 11.94 16.37 -4.56
CA GLN A 60 12.36 17.19 -5.71
C GLN A 60 12.23 18.71 -5.45
N GLN A 61 11.69 19.11 -4.32
CA GLN A 61 11.49 20.54 -3.98
C GLN A 61 12.78 21.15 -3.43
N LEU A 62 13.70 21.50 -4.34
CA LEU A 62 14.98 22.12 -4.00
C LEU A 62 14.76 23.52 -3.44
N ASP A 63 15.45 23.86 -2.35
CA ASP A 63 15.57 25.25 -1.90
C ASP A 63 16.57 26.00 -2.81
N GLU A 64 16.03 26.73 -3.77
CA GLU A 64 16.85 27.49 -4.73
C GLU A 64 17.62 28.64 -4.08
N ILE A 65 17.12 29.21 -2.98
CA ILE A 65 17.75 30.33 -2.30
C ILE A 65 18.99 29.83 -1.58
N ASP A 66 18.87 28.78 -0.81
CA ASP A 66 19.99 28.15 -0.12
C ASP A 66 21.03 27.61 -1.12
N PHE A 67 20.59 26.99 -2.19
CA PHE A 67 21.46 26.43 -3.22
C PHE A 67 22.29 27.55 -3.91
N ARG A 68 21.68 28.66 -4.27
CA ARG A 68 22.39 29.80 -4.88
C ARG A 68 23.35 30.48 -3.92
N GLY A 69 23.03 30.49 -2.62
CA GLY A 69 23.86 31.15 -1.58
C GLY A 69 25.04 30.32 -1.11
N SER A 70 24.83 29.03 -0.91
CA SER A 70 25.80 28.12 -0.26
C SER A 70 26.33 27.02 -1.16
N GLY A 71 25.66 26.72 -2.29
CA GLY A 71 25.92 25.54 -3.12
C GLY A 71 25.45 24.22 -2.49
N VAL A 72 24.81 24.26 -1.33
CA VAL A 72 24.32 23.08 -0.63
C VAL A 72 22.90 22.73 -1.12
N MET A 73 22.67 21.48 -1.49
CA MET A 73 21.36 21.01 -1.90
C MET A 73 20.54 20.67 -0.65
N THR A 74 19.56 21.51 -0.36
CA THR A 74 18.56 21.34 0.70
C THR A 74 17.16 21.30 0.10
N ILE A 75 16.22 20.70 0.80
CA ILE A 75 14.83 20.62 0.38
C ILE A 75 14.05 21.75 1.06
N ASP A 76 13.26 22.50 0.28
CA ASP A 76 12.27 23.44 0.84
C ASP A 76 11.18 22.67 1.58
N ALA A 77 11.19 22.74 2.91
CA ALA A 77 10.27 22.01 3.77
C ALA A 77 8.79 22.42 3.57
N VAL A 78 8.54 23.71 3.24
CA VAL A 78 7.18 24.21 3.03
C VAL A 78 6.63 23.72 1.69
N ALA A 79 7.43 23.81 0.64
CA ALA A 79 7.09 23.32 -0.69
C ALA A 79 6.91 21.80 -0.68
N ALA A 80 7.84 21.06 -0.07
CA ALA A 80 7.78 19.60 0.09
C ALA A 80 6.52 19.16 0.83
N GLY A 81 6.16 19.82 1.93
CA GLY A 81 4.94 19.52 2.67
C GLY A 81 3.66 19.78 1.88
N ARG A 82 3.64 20.79 1.01
CA ARG A 82 2.51 21.10 0.13
C ARG A 82 2.38 20.03 -0.98
N VAL A 83 3.48 19.72 -1.64
CA VAL A 83 3.54 18.72 -2.72
C VAL A 83 3.13 17.36 -2.19
N ALA A 84 3.69 16.92 -1.05
CA ALA A 84 3.34 15.64 -0.44
C ALA A 84 1.83 15.50 -0.20
N ARG A 85 1.16 16.55 0.33
CA ARG A 85 -0.30 16.53 0.54
C ARG A 85 -1.07 16.50 -0.76
N THR A 86 -0.65 17.25 -1.77
CA THR A 86 -1.32 17.30 -3.07
C THR A 86 -1.23 15.97 -3.80
N VAL A 87 -0.05 15.36 -3.83
CA VAL A 87 0.17 14.06 -4.47
C VAL A 87 -0.60 12.96 -3.75
N LEU A 88 -0.51 12.90 -2.40
CA LEU A 88 -1.25 11.90 -1.64
C LEU A 88 -2.77 12.02 -1.85
N ALA A 89 -3.31 13.24 -1.88
CA ALA A 89 -4.74 13.47 -2.11
C ALA A 89 -5.18 13.07 -3.53
N ALA A 90 -4.29 13.13 -4.51
CA ALA A 90 -4.55 12.69 -5.88
C ALA A 90 -4.49 11.16 -6.03
N GLU A 91 -3.48 10.51 -5.43
CA GLU A 91 -3.24 9.07 -5.55
C GLU A 91 -4.10 8.24 -4.59
N ALA A 92 -4.33 8.73 -3.37
CA ALA A 92 -5.11 8.06 -2.33
C ALA A 92 -6.06 9.06 -1.64
N PRO A 93 -7.23 9.38 -2.24
CA PRO A 93 -8.14 10.42 -1.72
C PRO A 93 -8.70 10.16 -0.32
N SER A 94 -8.73 8.90 0.13
CA SER A 94 -9.16 8.48 1.48
C SER A 94 -8.05 8.59 2.53
N ALA A 95 -6.80 8.75 2.08
CA ALA A 95 -5.64 8.89 2.97
C ALA A 95 -5.38 10.34 3.36
N SER A 96 -4.69 10.51 4.49
CA SER A 96 -4.24 11.81 4.97
C SER A 96 -2.77 11.76 5.38
N VAL A 97 -2.04 12.85 5.10
CA VAL A 97 -0.66 13.01 5.57
C VAL A 97 -0.66 13.24 7.08
N SER A 98 0.00 12.36 7.82
CA SER A 98 0.17 12.49 9.28
C SER A 98 1.34 13.40 9.62
N SER A 99 2.46 13.26 8.92
CA SER A 99 3.65 14.11 9.09
C SER A 99 4.50 14.15 7.82
N VAL A 100 5.20 15.26 7.64
CA VAL A 100 6.28 15.43 6.65
C VAL A 100 7.48 15.97 7.40
N THR A 101 8.59 15.25 7.37
CA THR A 101 9.84 15.65 8.02
C THR A 101 10.92 15.80 6.97
N VAL A 102 11.59 16.95 6.98
CA VAL A 102 12.72 17.25 6.09
C VAL A 102 13.99 17.34 6.90
N ALA A 103 15.01 16.58 6.50
CA ALA A 103 16.33 16.57 7.13
C ALA A 103 17.41 16.73 6.04
N GLY A 104 17.81 17.98 5.79
CA GLY A 104 18.76 18.30 4.73
C GLY A 104 18.22 17.95 3.34
N ALA A 105 18.82 16.94 2.70
CA ALA A 105 18.43 16.45 1.38
C ALA A 105 17.47 15.23 1.43
N GLU A 106 16.92 14.91 2.58
CA GLU A 106 16.00 13.77 2.77
C GLU A 106 14.64 14.23 3.27
N VAL A 107 13.59 13.66 2.69
CA VAL A 107 12.21 13.86 3.12
C VAL A 107 11.62 12.52 3.57
N THR A 108 10.93 12.52 4.70
CA THR A 108 10.12 11.39 5.18
C THR A 108 8.67 11.82 5.27
N VAL A 109 7.80 11.07 4.61
CA VAL A 109 6.35 11.26 4.62
C VAL A 109 5.71 10.11 5.36
N ALA A 110 4.83 10.43 6.30
CA ALA A 110 3.94 9.48 6.96
C ALA A 110 2.49 9.78 6.58
N ALA A 111 1.75 8.74 6.23
CA ALA A 111 0.35 8.83 5.85
C ALA A 111 -0.48 7.77 6.56
N GLY A 112 -1.78 8.06 6.73
CA GLY A 112 -2.73 7.13 7.33
C GLY A 112 -4.05 7.13 6.60
N GLU A 113 -4.70 5.95 6.62
CA GLU A 113 -6.01 5.73 6.01
C GLU A 113 -6.88 4.87 6.93
N LEU A 114 -8.20 5.13 6.92
CA LEU A 114 -9.20 4.30 7.61
C LEU A 114 -9.95 3.48 6.57
N VAL A 115 -9.74 2.16 6.59
CA VAL A 115 -10.37 1.23 5.66
C VAL A 115 -11.57 0.57 6.33
N GLN A 116 -12.74 0.64 5.69
CA GLN A 116 -13.95 -0.04 6.13
C GLN A 116 -13.95 -1.48 5.62
N LEU A 117 -14.18 -2.43 6.55
CA LEU A 117 -14.28 -3.84 6.22
C LEU A 117 -15.72 -4.20 5.80
N PRO A 118 -15.90 -4.86 4.65
CA PRO A 118 -17.23 -5.18 4.13
C PRO A 118 -17.99 -6.22 4.97
N LEU A 119 -17.29 -7.18 5.59
CA LEU A 119 -17.92 -8.30 6.29
C LEU A 119 -17.68 -8.30 7.82
N ASN A 120 -16.91 -7.37 8.35
CA ASN A 120 -16.59 -7.23 9.79
C ASN A 120 -16.07 -8.51 10.46
N PHE A 121 -15.35 -9.35 9.73
CA PHE A 121 -14.90 -10.65 10.20
C PHE A 121 -13.91 -10.55 11.36
N PHE A 122 -13.14 -9.44 11.41
CA PHE A 122 -12.17 -9.14 12.48
C PHE A 122 -12.80 -8.45 13.71
N ALA A 123 -14.12 -8.47 13.88
CA ALA A 123 -14.85 -7.76 14.92
C ALA A 123 -14.64 -6.23 14.96
N ALA A 124 -13.97 -5.68 13.97
CA ALA A 124 -13.73 -4.25 13.79
C ALA A 124 -14.34 -3.79 12.46
N ARG A 125 -15.12 -2.71 12.50
CA ARG A 125 -15.72 -2.13 11.29
C ARG A 125 -14.71 -1.38 10.44
N MET A 126 -13.68 -0.85 11.06
CA MET A 126 -12.63 -0.06 10.41
C MET A 126 -11.26 -0.48 10.92
N VAL A 127 -10.31 -0.52 10.01
CA VAL A 127 -8.89 -0.75 10.31
C VAL A 127 -8.12 0.50 9.92
N ARG A 128 -7.26 1.00 10.81
CA ARG A 128 -6.33 2.07 10.52
C ARG A 128 -5.09 1.46 9.87
N LEU A 129 -4.75 1.97 8.70
CA LEU A 129 -3.50 1.69 8.01
C LEU A 129 -2.56 2.88 8.16
N GLU A 130 -1.27 2.60 8.28
CA GLU A 130 -0.21 3.60 8.30
C GLU A 130 0.89 3.19 7.34
N ALA A 131 1.41 4.16 6.61
CA ALA A 131 2.53 3.99 5.68
C ALA A 131 3.58 5.07 5.92
N HIS A 132 4.83 4.71 5.73
CA HIS A 132 5.96 5.62 5.83
C HIS A 132 6.86 5.43 4.62
N ALA A 133 7.30 6.52 4.02
CA ALA A 133 8.26 6.50 2.94
C ALA A 133 9.27 7.62 3.09
N SER A 134 10.52 7.35 2.76
CA SER A 134 11.60 8.34 2.71
C SER A 134 12.15 8.42 1.30
N ALA A 135 12.45 9.63 0.86
CA ALA A 135 13.11 9.90 -0.39
C ALA A 135 14.21 10.95 -0.20
N ARG A 136 15.26 10.83 -1.02
CA ARG A 136 16.38 11.75 -0.98
C ARG A 136 16.50 12.52 -2.28
N LEU A 137 16.77 13.82 -2.18
CA LEU A 137 17.12 14.64 -3.31
C LEU A 137 18.46 14.12 -3.89
N ALA A 138 18.41 13.58 -5.10
CA ALA A 138 19.60 13.13 -5.82
C ALA A 138 20.05 14.25 -6.74
N GLY A 139 21.19 14.87 -6.45
CA GLY A 139 21.89 15.70 -7.40
C GLY A 139 22.34 14.83 -8.58
N GLY A 140 21.83 15.12 -9.77
CA GLY A 140 22.24 14.37 -10.95
C GLY A 140 23.77 14.37 -11.07
N TYR A 141 24.37 13.20 -11.28
CA TYR A 141 25.79 12.96 -11.59
C TYR A 141 26.81 12.97 -10.44
N ASP A 142 26.45 12.70 -9.20
CA ASP A 142 27.48 12.52 -8.16
C ASP A 142 28.42 11.30 -8.41
N ARG A 143 28.01 10.37 -9.26
CA ARG A 143 28.88 9.30 -9.82
C ARG A 143 28.36 8.90 -11.20
N PRO A 144 29.08 9.20 -12.28
CA PRO A 144 28.84 8.56 -13.56
C PRO A 144 29.13 7.07 -13.40
N SER A 145 28.08 6.26 -13.16
CA SER A 145 28.20 4.80 -12.97
C SER A 145 28.51 4.04 -14.26
N SER A 146 28.54 4.73 -15.39
CA SER A 146 28.93 4.18 -16.70
C SER A 146 30.05 4.99 -17.31
N ARG A 147 31.27 4.60 -17.01
CA ARG A 147 32.36 4.84 -17.98
C ARG A 147 32.09 3.92 -19.16
N LEU A 148 31.31 4.38 -20.11
CA LEU A 148 31.38 3.79 -21.46
C LEU A 148 32.82 3.94 -21.90
N PRO A 149 33.54 2.85 -22.24
CA PRO A 149 34.89 2.97 -22.82
C PRO A 149 34.70 3.76 -24.10
N LEU A 150 35.38 4.91 -24.18
CA LEU A 150 35.44 5.68 -25.40
C LEU A 150 36.02 4.76 -26.48
N PRO A 151 35.41 4.67 -27.68
CA PRO A 151 36.00 3.90 -28.76
C PRO A 151 37.37 4.48 -29.03
N SER A 152 38.43 3.68 -28.82
CA SER A 152 39.79 4.04 -29.20
C SER A 152 39.81 4.08 -30.72
N SER A 153 39.79 5.29 -31.26
CA SER A 153 40.11 5.50 -32.70
C SER A 153 41.60 5.23 -32.89
N THR A 154 41.93 4.03 -33.33
CA THR A 154 43.23 3.73 -33.92
C THR A 154 43.20 4.24 -35.35
N PHE A 155 43.88 5.34 -35.60
CA PHE A 155 44.32 5.75 -36.92
C PHE A 155 45.65 5.08 -37.24
#